data_fb17c60caf8a20ad6e768cbda9922446
#
_entry.id   fb17c60caf8a20ad6e768cbda9922446
#
_cell.length_a   1.000
_cell.length_b   1.000
_cell.length_c   1.000
_cell.angle_alpha   90.00
_cell.angle_beta   90.00
_cell.angle_gamma   90.00
#
_symmetry.space_group_name_H-M   'P 1'
#
loop_
_entity.id
_entity.type
_entity.pdbx_description
1 polymer ?
#
loop_
_entity_poly.entity_id
_entity_poly.type
_entity_poly.pdbx_seq_one_letter_code
_entity_poly.pdbx_strand_id
1 'polypeptide(L)'
;MNTMQLSCFVEVAAQLSFSKAAEALHVSQPTVSHQIKALEDELGCALLVRSTRTVRLTDDGFAFLEYANDILDLAARAERRLKHKQRPSSQQLRIGAQHKRATYP
;
A
#
# COMPACT_ATOMS: atom_id res chain seq x y z
N MET A 1 8.68 1.56 5.96
CA MET A 1 7.29 1.38 5.55
C MET A 1 7.17 1.73 4.07
N ASN A 2 6.55 0.85 3.30
CA ASN A 2 6.40 1.07 1.86
C ASN A 2 5.05 0.55 1.40
N THR A 3 4.69 0.84 0.14
CA THR A 3 3.37 0.49 -0.38
C THR A 3 3.16 -1.02 -0.44
N MET A 4 4.20 -1.81 -0.70
CA MET A 4 4.09 -3.26 -0.72
C MET A 4 3.71 -3.79 0.66
N GLN A 5 4.37 -3.32 1.71
CA GLN A 5 4.05 -3.71 3.07
C GLN A 5 2.62 -3.33 3.44
N LEU A 6 2.22 -2.12 3.09
CA LEU A 6 0.86 -1.64 3.37
C LEU A 6 -0.18 -2.45 2.60
N SER A 7 0.10 -2.75 1.34
CA SER A 7 -0.83 -3.54 0.52
C SER A 7 -0.98 -4.96 1.07
N CYS A 8 0.11 -5.57 1.51
CA CYS A 8 0.06 -6.89 2.12
C CYS A 8 -0.82 -6.87 3.38
N PHE A 9 -0.60 -5.88 4.23
CA PHE A 9 -1.39 -5.79 5.47
C PHE A 9 -2.88 -5.56 5.18
N VAL A 10 -3.19 -4.61 4.30
CA VAL A 10 -4.58 -4.29 3.98
C VAL A 10 -5.28 -5.51 3.37
N GLU A 11 -4.58 -6.23 2.49
CA GLU A 11 -5.17 -7.39 1.84
C GLU A 11 -5.44 -8.52 2.83
N VAL A 12 -4.49 -8.80 3.73
CA VAL A 12 -4.72 -9.81 4.76
C VAL A 12 -5.85 -9.38 5.68
N ALA A 13 -5.94 -8.10 6.02
CA ALA A 13 -7.02 -7.60 6.87
C ALA A 13 -8.38 -7.79 6.21
N ALA A 14 -8.46 -7.59 4.88
CA ALA A 14 -9.70 -7.75 4.13
C ALA A 14 -10.10 -9.22 3.98
N GLN A 15 -9.13 -10.09 3.70
CA GLN A 15 -9.39 -11.51 3.41
C GLN A 15 -9.40 -12.37 4.66
N LEU A 16 -8.74 -11.90 5.72
CA LEU A 16 -8.46 -12.67 6.94
C LEU A 16 -7.79 -14.00 6.60
N SER A 17 -6.91 -13.96 5.59
CA SER A 17 -6.24 -15.15 5.06
C SER A 17 -4.95 -14.70 4.36
N PHE A 18 -3.82 -15.29 4.78
CA PHE A 18 -2.56 -15.02 4.12
C PHE A 18 -2.50 -15.61 2.72
N SER A 19 -3.07 -16.79 2.53
CA SER A 19 -3.05 -17.42 1.21
C SER A 19 -3.92 -16.66 0.21
N LYS A 20 -5.09 -16.19 0.63
CA LYS A 20 -5.94 -15.42 -0.26
C LYS A 20 -5.35 -14.07 -0.59
N ALA A 21 -4.70 -13.43 0.39
CA ALA A 21 -4.01 -12.17 0.15
C ALA A 21 -2.87 -12.35 -0.85
N ALA A 22 -2.11 -13.43 -0.71
CA ALA A 22 -1.02 -13.73 -1.64
C ALA A 22 -1.54 -13.90 -3.06
N GLU A 23 -2.66 -14.63 -3.22
CA GLU A 23 -3.28 -14.79 -4.53
C GLU A 23 -3.70 -13.45 -5.12
N ALA A 24 -4.35 -12.62 -4.31
CA ALA A 24 -4.83 -11.33 -4.78
C ALA A 24 -3.68 -10.42 -5.22
N LEU A 25 -2.55 -10.51 -4.55
CA LEU A 25 -1.39 -9.67 -4.86
C LEU A 25 -0.41 -10.32 -5.84
N HIS A 26 -0.68 -11.54 -6.26
CA HIS A 26 0.16 -12.30 -7.21
C HIS A 26 1.58 -12.50 -6.69
N VAL A 27 1.69 -12.81 -5.41
CA VAL A 27 2.96 -13.11 -4.76
C VAL A 27 2.81 -14.38 -3.92
N SER A 28 3.93 -14.88 -3.40
CA SER A 28 3.90 -16.07 -2.55
C SER A 28 3.40 -15.71 -1.15
N GLN A 29 2.87 -16.70 -0.45
CA GLN A 29 2.43 -16.51 0.93
C GLN A 29 3.58 -16.11 1.86
N PRO A 30 4.78 -16.74 1.76
CA PRO A 30 5.91 -16.28 2.55
C PRO A 30 6.28 -14.82 2.31
N THR A 31 6.11 -14.33 1.08
CA THR A 31 6.37 -12.92 0.77
C THR A 31 5.41 -12.03 1.56
N VAL A 32 4.12 -12.34 1.55
CA VAL A 32 3.13 -11.57 2.31
C VAL A 32 3.49 -11.57 3.79
N SER A 33 3.77 -12.76 4.33
CA SER A 33 4.11 -12.92 5.74
C SER A 33 5.35 -12.11 6.11
N HIS A 34 6.36 -12.15 5.26
CA HIS A 34 7.61 -11.41 5.49
C HIS A 34 7.39 -9.90 5.47
N GLN A 35 6.61 -9.42 4.52
CA GLN A 35 6.35 -7.98 4.40
C GLN A 35 5.59 -7.45 5.62
N ILE A 36 4.61 -8.21 6.09
CA ILE A 36 3.84 -7.80 7.26
C ILE A 36 4.72 -7.83 8.52
N LYS A 37 5.55 -8.86 8.66
CA LYS A 37 6.45 -8.94 9.80
C LYS A 37 7.41 -7.75 9.82
N ALA A 38 7.95 -7.38 8.67
CA ALA A 38 8.85 -6.23 8.58
C ALA A 38 8.12 -4.94 8.97
N LEU A 39 6.87 -4.81 8.55
CA LEU A 39 6.05 -3.65 8.91
C LEU A 39 5.81 -3.59 10.42
N GLU A 40 5.45 -4.71 11.02
CA GLU A 40 5.24 -4.80 12.46
C GLU A 40 6.51 -4.45 13.23
N ASP A 41 7.65 -4.97 12.76
CA ASP A 41 8.94 -4.68 13.39
C ASP A 41 9.26 -3.19 13.34
N GLU A 42 8.99 -2.55 12.22
CA GLU A 42 9.23 -1.12 12.08
C GLU A 42 8.32 -0.31 12.98
N LEU A 43 7.05 -0.68 13.07
CA LEU A 43 6.07 0.05 13.89
C LEU A 43 6.18 -0.28 15.37
N GLY A 44 6.85 -1.39 15.70
CA GLY A 44 7.05 -1.77 17.09
C GLY A 44 5.83 -2.40 17.74
N CYS A 45 4.89 -2.91 16.95
CA CYS A 45 3.70 -3.54 17.50
C CYS A 45 3.17 -4.60 16.54
N ALA A 46 2.40 -5.55 17.05
CA ALA A 46 1.73 -6.54 16.24
C ALA A 46 0.45 -5.95 15.67
N LEU A 47 0.24 -6.15 14.39
CA LEU A 47 -0.99 -5.71 13.69
C LEU A 47 -1.97 -6.86 13.52
N LEU A 48 -1.46 -8.08 13.47
CA LEU A 48 -2.26 -9.29 13.26
C LEU A 48 -1.96 -10.31 14.34
N VAL A 49 -2.98 -11.06 14.71
CA VAL A 49 -2.84 -12.25 15.55
C VAL A 49 -3.10 -13.45 14.66
N ARG A 50 -2.16 -14.39 14.63
CA ARG A 50 -2.29 -15.62 13.85
C ARG A 50 -2.36 -16.80 14.78
N SER A 51 -3.24 -17.72 14.44
CA SER A 51 -3.22 -19.03 15.04
C SER A 51 -3.25 -20.03 13.91
N THR A 52 -3.25 -21.31 14.22
CA THR A 52 -3.29 -22.35 13.18
C THR A 52 -4.56 -22.27 12.35
N ARG A 53 -5.60 -21.63 12.83
CA ARG A 53 -6.91 -21.63 12.17
C ARG A 53 -7.43 -20.26 11.83
N THR A 54 -6.99 -19.23 12.53
CA THR A 54 -7.59 -17.91 12.38
C THR A 54 -6.55 -16.81 12.25
N VAL A 55 -6.95 -15.76 11.56
CA VAL A 55 -6.19 -14.52 11.46
C VAL A 55 -7.15 -13.41 11.87
N ARG A 56 -6.71 -12.52 12.72
CA ARG A 56 -7.54 -11.38 13.11
C ARG A 56 -6.64 -10.19 13.42
N LEU A 57 -7.24 -9.02 13.41
CA LEU A 57 -6.52 -7.79 13.71
C LEU A 57 -6.36 -7.60 15.21
N THR A 58 -5.20 -7.07 15.61
CA THR A 58 -5.04 -6.54 16.97
C THR A 58 -5.74 -5.18 17.06
N ASP A 59 -5.82 -4.61 18.27
CA ASP A 59 -6.34 -3.25 18.42
C ASP A 59 -5.49 -2.27 17.61
N ASP A 60 -4.15 -2.43 17.64
CA ASP A 60 -3.25 -1.61 16.85
C ASP A 60 -3.49 -1.83 15.35
N GLY A 61 -3.79 -3.07 14.96
CA GLY A 61 -4.10 -3.38 13.57
C GLY A 61 -5.35 -2.65 13.08
N PHE A 62 -6.41 -2.63 13.89
CA PHE A 62 -7.61 -1.89 13.55
C PHE A 62 -7.32 -0.40 13.41
N ALA A 63 -6.57 0.16 14.34
CA ALA A 63 -6.23 1.59 14.30
C ALA A 63 -5.37 1.91 13.07
N PHE A 64 -4.40 1.07 12.79
CA PHE A 64 -3.48 1.30 11.67
C PHE A 64 -4.14 1.09 10.32
N LEU A 65 -5.17 0.24 10.25
CA LEU A 65 -5.82 -0.08 8.97
C LEU A 65 -6.36 1.16 8.28
N GLU A 66 -6.96 2.08 9.03
CA GLU A 66 -7.45 3.33 8.45
C GLU A 66 -6.32 4.12 7.81
N TYR A 67 -5.20 4.25 8.54
CA TYR A 67 -4.05 4.98 8.00
C TYR A 67 -3.47 4.30 6.78
N ALA A 68 -3.38 2.97 6.81
CA ALA A 68 -2.83 2.21 5.68
C ALA A 68 -3.68 2.41 4.42
N ASN A 69 -5.01 2.37 4.57
CA ASN A 69 -5.92 2.62 3.45
C ASN A 69 -5.76 4.04 2.92
N ASP A 70 -5.65 5.02 3.80
CA ASP A 70 -5.50 6.42 3.40
C ASP A 70 -4.18 6.64 2.67
N ILE A 71 -3.10 6.06 3.16
CA ILE A 71 -1.79 6.19 2.52
C ILE A 71 -1.82 5.58 1.13
N LEU A 72 -2.38 4.38 0.99
CA LEU A 72 -2.46 3.71 -0.30
C LEU A 72 -3.33 4.49 -1.28
N ASP A 73 -4.45 5.03 -0.80
CA ASP A 73 -5.32 5.84 -1.63
C ASP A 73 -4.62 7.09 -2.12
N LEU A 74 -3.92 7.76 -1.22
CA LEU A 74 -3.20 8.98 -1.57
C LEU A 74 -2.09 8.68 -2.59
N ALA A 75 -1.35 7.59 -2.39
CA ALA A 75 -0.31 7.18 -3.32
C ALA A 75 -0.89 6.88 -4.70
N ALA A 76 -2.03 6.20 -4.74
CA ALA A 76 -2.69 5.88 -6.00
C ALA A 76 -3.16 7.14 -6.72
N ARG A 77 -3.70 8.11 -5.98
CA ARG A 77 -4.13 9.37 -6.56
C ARG A 77 -2.97 10.16 -7.12
N ALA A 78 -1.85 10.18 -6.40
CA ALA A 78 -0.65 10.86 -6.86
C ALA A 78 -0.13 10.25 -8.16
N GLU A 79 -0.10 8.91 -8.23
CA GLU A 79 0.34 8.22 -9.44
C GLU A 79 -0.58 8.52 -10.62
N ARG A 80 -1.87 8.45 -10.40
CA ARG A 80 -2.83 8.72 -11.49
C ARG A 80 -2.68 10.13 -12.02
N ARG A 81 -2.51 11.09 -11.13
CA ARG A 81 -2.36 12.48 -11.54
C ARG A 81 -1.13 12.68 -12.41
N LEU A 82 0.00 12.09 -12.00
CA LEU A 82 1.26 12.26 -12.72
C LEU A 82 1.25 11.50 -14.03
N LYS A 83 0.70 10.28 -14.04
CA LYS A 83 0.62 9.50 -15.27
C LYS A 83 -0.31 10.16 -16.29
N HIS A 84 -1.42 10.70 -15.82
CA HIS A 84 -2.34 11.43 -16.67
C HIS A 84 -1.65 12.64 -17.29
N LYS A 85 -0.87 13.36 -16.50
CA LYS A 85 -0.16 14.54 -16.97
C LYS A 85 0.89 14.20 -18.02
N GLN A 86 1.42 12.98 -18.00
CA GLN A 86 2.46 12.56 -18.93
C GLN A 86 1.94 12.06 -20.25
N ARG A 87 0.64 12.00 -20.44
CA ARG A 87 0.08 11.52 -21.70
C ARG A 87 0.47 12.45 -22.85
N PRO A 88 0.83 11.87 -24.01
CA PRO A 88 1.24 12.68 -25.17
C PRO A 88 0.21 13.72 -25.57
N SER A 89 -1.07 13.40 -25.49
CA SER A 89 -2.12 14.32 -25.85
C SER A 89 -2.13 15.57 -25.01
N SER A 90 -1.52 15.53 -23.89
CA SER A 90 -1.48 16.67 -23.00
C SER A 90 -0.26 17.53 -23.20
N GLN A 91 0.71 17.41 -24.26
CA GLN A 91 1.99 17.92 -24.45
C GLN A 91 2.24 19.23 -24.60
N GLN A 92 1.94 18.83 -24.85
CA GLN A 92 2.11 19.49 -24.79
C GLN A 92 2.64 20.18 -24.19
N LEU A 93 2.94 19.81 -24.18
CA LEU A 93 3.20 20.30 -23.58
C LEU A 93 3.86 20.95 -23.15
N ARG A 94 4.13 21.18 -23.28
CA ARG A 94 4.51 21.72 -22.94
C ARG A 94 5.01 22.26 -22.36
N ILE A 95 5.30 22.40 -22.41
CA ILE A 95 5.54 22.84 -21.88
C ILE A 95 5.93 23.24 -21.22
N GLY A 96 6.35 23.47 -20.99
CA GLY A 96 6.34 23.74 -20.35
C GLY A 96 6.82 23.88 -19.63
N ALA A 97 7.10 23.93 -19.56
CA ALA A 97 7.07 24.04 -18.98
C ALA A 97 7.44 24.12 -18.21
N GLN A 98 7.74 24.20 -18.11
CA GLN A 98 7.64 24.23 -17.58
C GLN A 98 7.85 24.29 -16.68
N HIS A 99 8.27 24.36 -16.42
CA HIS A 99 8.02 24.35 -15.73
C HIS A 99 8.22 24.34 -14.92
N LYS A 100 8.54 24.34 -14.45
CA LYS A 100 8.26 24.23 -13.78
C LYS A 100 8.33 24.07 -12.96
N ARG A 101 8.73 24.04 -12.64
CA ARG A 101 8.39 23.69 -11.96
C ARG A 101 8.20 23.54 -11.23
N ALA A 102 8.49 23.62 -11.07
CA ALA A 102 7.96 23.36 -10.41
C ALA A 102 7.63 23.15 -9.81
N THR A 103 7.88 23.33 -9.62
CA THR A 103 7.24 23.09 -9.06
C THR A 103 6.81 22.71 -8.56
N TYR A 104 7.10 22.51 -8.24
CA TYR A 104 6.44 22.02 -7.81
C TYR A 104 6.00 21.77 -7.52
N PRO A 105 6.31 22.14 -7.33
CA PRO A 105 5.78 21.59 -7.04
C PRO A 105 5.39 21.32 -7.11
#